data_4232f0c454693f5d196a1bbc4cd7391f
#
_entry.id   4232f0c454693f5d196a1bbc4cd7391f
#
_cell.length_a   1.000
_cell.length_b   1.000
_cell.length_c   1.000
_cell.angle_alpha   90.00
_cell.angle_beta   90.00
_cell.angle_gamma   90.00
#
_symmetry.space_group_name_H-M   'P 1'
#
loop_
_entity.id
_entity.type
_entity.pdbx_description
1 polymer ?
#
loop_
_entity_poly.entity_id
_entity_poly.type
_entity_poly.pdbx_seq_one_letter_code
_entity_poly.pdbx_strand_id
1 'polypeptide(L)'
;LGTDYAAPTGTKVRTVGDGVVEFAGWQNGFGNVVYIKHTNASHVTVYGHLSRIDVQKGQRVEQGDGIGAVGSTGWSTGPHLHFEFRVNGVHQDPQSIVAENVNNPISEKVKAAFKVQADQMRDQLASADLIYNTTAQ
;
A
#
# COMPACT_ATOMS: atom_id res chain seq x y z
N LEU A 1 -8.74 -10.15 -1.60
CA LEU A 1 -9.15 -9.06 -0.72
C LEU A 1 -8.10 -7.96 -0.73
N GLY A 2 -8.52 -6.75 -0.44
CA GLY A 2 -7.63 -5.60 -0.46
C GLY A 2 -8.15 -4.55 -1.41
N THR A 3 -7.37 -3.48 -1.57
CA THR A 3 -7.71 -2.36 -2.43
C THR A 3 -6.66 -2.23 -3.52
N ASP A 4 -7.11 -2.07 -4.76
CA ASP A 4 -6.20 -1.92 -5.90
C ASP A 4 -6.17 -0.47 -6.36
N TYR A 5 -4.96 0.06 -6.54
CA TYR A 5 -4.74 1.42 -7.02
C TYR A 5 -4.02 1.36 -8.36
N ALA A 6 -4.72 1.70 -9.42
CA ALA A 6 -4.14 1.69 -10.77
C ALA A 6 -3.09 2.80 -10.89
N ALA A 7 -1.93 2.43 -11.40
CA ALA A 7 -0.82 3.35 -11.60
C ALA A 7 0.17 2.73 -12.58
N PRO A 8 0.95 3.54 -13.30
CA PRO A 8 1.95 2.98 -14.21
C PRO A 8 3.08 2.30 -13.45
N THR A 9 3.68 1.31 -14.10
CA THR A 9 4.86 0.64 -13.59
C THR A 9 5.95 1.67 -13.28
N GLY A 10 6.55 1.55 -12.10
CA GLY A 10 7.60 2.47 -11.66
C GLY A 10 7.11 3.58 -10.75
N THR A 11 5.80 3.75 -10.60
CA THR A 11 5.26 4.72 -9.65
C THR A 11 5.73 4.39 -8.24
N LYS A 12 6.26 5.37 -7.53
CA LYS A 12 6.80 5.16 -6.20
C LYS A 12 5.71 4.76 -5.21
N VAL A 13 5.99 3.73 -4.42
CA VAL A 13 5.09 3.27 -3.36
C VAL A 13 5.68 3.68 -2.02
N ARG A 14 4.85 4.29 -1.17
CA ARG A 14 5.27 4.77 0.15
C ARG A 14 4.51 4.04 1.24
N THR A 15 5.20 3.81 2.36
CA THR A 15 4.52 3.21 3.52
C THR A 15 3.50 4.18 4.10
N VAL A 16 2.36 3.64 4.52
CA VAL A 16 1.28 4.46 5.11
C VAL A 16 1.59 4.88 6.55
N GLY A 17 2.54 4.26 7.21
CA GLY A 17 2.86 4.57 8.60
C GLY A 17 4.23 4.06 9.00
N ASP A 18 4.66 4.51 10.18
CA ASP A 18 5.92 4.07 10.78
C ASP A 18 5.86 2.58 11.09
N GLY A 19 6.97 1.89 10.96
CA GLY A 19 7.03 0.49 11.31
C GLY A 19 8.35 -0.16 10.94
N VAL A 20 8.32 -1.47 10.88
CA VAL A 20 9.47 -2.30 10.54
C VAL A 20 9.04 -3.25 9.43
N VAL A 21 9.91 -3.43 8.45
CA VAL A 21 9.65 -4.35 7.33
C VAL A 21 9.65 -5.78 7.88
N GLU A 22 8.49 -6.41 7.83
CA GLU A 22 8.31 -7.78 8.31
C GLU A 22 8.69 -8.80 7.24
N PHE A 23 8.46 -8.47 5.98
CA PHE A 23 8.80 -9.30 4.84
C PHE A 23 9.02 -8.42 3.62
N ALA A 24 10.01 -8.78 2.80
CA ALA A 24 10.26 -8.10 1.53
C ALA A 24 10.83 -9.14 0.56
N GLY A 25 10.07 -9.44 -0.49
CA GLY A 25 10.49 -10.45 -1.45
C GLY A 25 9.33 -10.96 -2.28
N TRP A 26 9.53 -12.12 -2.89
CA TRP A 26 8.54 -12.75 -3.75
C TRP A 26 7.60 -13.65 -2.93
N GLN A 27 6.31 -13.57 -3.23
CA GLN A 27 5.29 -14.44 -2.67
C GLN A 27 4.29 -14.79 -3.75
N ASN A 28 3.91 -16.06 -3.85
CA ASN A 28 2.93 -16.49 -4.85
C ASN A 28 1.65 -15.68 -4.74
N GLY A 29 1.15 -15.23 -5.89
CA GLY A 29 -0.04 -14.39 -5.95
C GLY A 29 0.30 -12.91 -5.88
N PHE A 30 1.01 -12.47 -4.86
CA PHE A 30 1.38 -11.07 -4.70
C PHE A 30 2.56 -10.64 -5.57
N GLY A 31 3.39 -11.59 -6.04
CA GLY A 31 4.63 -11.22 -6.71
C GLY A 31 5.61 -10.60 -5.73
N ASN A 32 6.29 -9.54 -6.15
CA ASN A 32 7.13 -8.78 -5.24
C ASN A 32 6.26 -8.04 -4.25
N VAL A 33 6.46 -8.27 -2.96
CA VAL A 33 5.58 -7.77 -1.91
C VAL A 33 6.39 -7.30 -0.71
N VAL A 34 5.88 -6.26 -0.03
CA VAL A 34 6.44 -5.75 1.23
C VAL A 34 5.34 -5.78 2.28
N TYR A 35 5.67 -6.31 3.45
CA TYR A 35 4.80 -6.28 4.64
C TYR A 35 5.45 -5.34 5.65
N ILE A 36 4.70 -4.36 6.13
CA ILE A 36 5.15 -3.43 7.16
C ILE A 36 4.36 -3.69 8.44
N LYS A 37 5.06 -4.03 9.50
CA LYS A 37 4.49 -4.17 10.84
C LYS A 37 4.61 -2.84 11.56
N HIS A 38 3.48 -2.25 11.89
CA HIS A 38 3.43 -0.89 12.44
C HIS A 38 3.72 -0.84 13.94
N THR A 39 3.80 0.37 14.47
CA THR A 39 4.08 0.62 15.89
C THR A 39 3.09 -0.14 16.77
N ASN A 40 1.80 -0.15 16.41
CA ASN A 40 0.86 -1.08 16.99
C ASN A 40 1.10 -2.44 16.33
N ALA A 41 1.68 -3.37 17.06
CA ALA A 41 2.15 -4.64 16.52
C ALA A 41 1.04 -5.50 15.90
N SER A 42 -0.23 -5.22 16.21
CA SER A 42 -1.35 -5.94 15.58
C SER A 42 -1.67 -5.43 14.17
N HIS A 43 -1.10 -4.29 13.77
CA HIS A 43 -1.38 -3.67 12.47
C HIS A 43 -0.25 -3.95 11.48
N VAL A 44 -0.61 -4.52 10.34
CA VAL A 44 0.32 -4.82 9.25
C VAL A 44 -0.28 -4.30 7.95
N THR A 45 0.54 -3.63 7.13
CA THR A 45 0.14 -3.23 5.79
C THR A 45 0.91 -4.04 4.76
N VAL A 46 0.26 -4.33 3.64
CA VAL A 46 0.81 -5.19 2.58
C VAL A 46 0.77 -4.41 1.27
N TYR A 47 1.88 -4.45 0.54
CA TYR A 47 2.05 -3.74 -0.73
C TYR A 47 2.51 -4.74 -1.78
N GLY A 48 1.61 -5.15 -2.66
CA GLY A 48 1.82 -6.24 -3.61
C GLY A 48 2.00 -5.81 -5.06
N HIS A 49 2.40 -6.77 -5.88
CA HIS A 49 2.62 -6.63 -7.32
C HIS A 49 3.69 -5.62 -7.69
N LEU A 50 4.67 -5.41 -6.80
CA LEU A 50 5.70 -4.40 -7.02
C LEU A 50 6.65 -4.80 -8.16
N SER A 51 7.11 -3.81 -8.92
CA SER A 51 8.17 -4.02 -9.91
C SER A 51 9.54 -4.02 -9.26
N ARG A 52 9.68 -3.32 -8.13
CA ARG A 52 10.94 -3.14 -7.42
C ARG A 52 10.67 -3.04 -5.93
N ILE A 53 11.55 -3.60 -5.13
CA ILE A 53 11.53 -3.49 -3.67
C ILE A 53 12.77 -2.72 -3.26
N ASP A 54 12.57 -1.66 -2.46
CA ASP A 54 13.64 -0.75 -2.04
C ASP A 54 14.01 -0.90 -0.57
N VAL A 55 13.42 -1.87 0.13
CA VAL A 55 13.66 -2.10 1.56
C VAL A 55 13.95 -3.57 1.83
N GLN A 56 14.46 -3.86 3.02
CA GLN A 56 14.80 -5.22 3.45
C GLN A 56 14.08 -5.56 4.74
N LYS A 57 13.85 -6.85 4.94
CA LYS A 57 13.29 -7.36 6.20
C LYS A 57 14.10 -6.85 7.38
N GLY A 58 13.42 -6.34 8.38
CA GLY A 58 14.03 -5.80 9.60
C GLY A 58 14.34 -4.31 9.52
N GLN A 59 14.24 -3.70 8.35
CA GLN A 59 14.50 -2.28 8.18
C GLN A 59 13.38 -1.46 8.80
N ARG A 60 13.75 -0.40 9.55
CA ARG A 60 12.80 0.56 10.09
C ARG A 60 12.43 1.56 9.02
N VAL A 61 11.14 1.88 8.92
CA VAL A 61 10.62 2.88 8.00
C VAL A 61 9.72 3.87 8.73
N GLU A 62 9.65 5.09 8.20
CA GLU A 62 8.75 6.13 8.70
C GLU A 62 7.67 6.41 7.67
N GLN A 63 6.53 6.89 8.14
CA GLN A 63 5.42 7.23 7.26
C GLN A 63 5.89 8.07 6.07
N GLY A 64 5.52 7.65 4.87
CA GLY A 64 5.90 8.35 3.65
C GLY A 64 7.21 7.89 3.03
N ASP A 65 7.99 7.03 3.71
CA ASP A 65 9.21 6.49 3.12
C ASP A 65 8.90 5.63 1.91
N GLY A 66 9.73 5.73 0.87
CA GLY A 66 9.62 4.90 -0.31
C GLY A 66 10.01 3.46 -0.01
N ILE A 67 9.18 2.51 -0.38
CA ILE A 67 9.43 1.09 -0.11
C ILE A 67 9.53 0.26 -1.39
N GLY A 68 9.17 0.83 -2.54
CA GLY A 68 9.25 0.14 -3.81
C GLY A 68 8.54 0.91 -4.91
N ALA A 69 8.23 0.22 -5.98
CA ALA A 69 7.55 0.82 -7.13
C ALA A 69 6.45 -0.10 -7.64
N VAL A 70 5.40 0.52 -8.16
CA VAL A 70 4.26 -0.20 -8.75
C VAL A 70 4.73 -1.07 -9.91
N GLY A 71 4.15 -2.26 -10.01
CA GLY A 71 4.39 -3.17 -11.10
C GLY A 71 3.17 -4.01 -11.40
N SER A 72 3.42 -5.17 -11.99
CA SER A 72 2.38 -6.12 -12.35
C SER A 72 2.88 -7.55 -12.10
N THR A 73 3.73 -7.72 -11.09
CA THR A 73 4.30 -9.02 -10.75
C THR A 73 3.30 -9.89 -10.01
N GLY A 74 3.51 -11.20 -10.07
CA GLY A 74 2.56 -12.14 -9.49
C GLY A 74 1.29 -12.26 -10.31
N TRP A 75 0.18 -12.52 -9.66
CA TRP A 75 -1.12 -12.67 -10.31
C TRP A 75 -1.76 -11.30 -10.52
N SER A 76 -1.32 -10.63 -11.57
CA SER A 76 -1.80 -9.29 -11.89
C SER A 76 -2.07 -9.19 -13.39
N THR A 77 -3.17 -8.56 -13.77
CA THR A 77 -3.55 -8.37 -15.16
C THR A 77 -3.09 -7.04 -15.73
N GLY A 78 -2.45 -6.20 -14.92
CA GLY A 78 -1.92 -4.91 -15.36
C GLY A 78 -1.31 -4.16 -14.19
N PRO A 79 -0.58 -3.07 -14.47
CA PRO A 79 0.11 -2.33 -13.42
C PRO A 79 -0.86 -1.73 -12.40
N HIS A 80 -0.68 -2.09 -11.15
CA HIS A 80 -1.43 -1.52 -10.04
C HIS A 80 -0.75 -1.86 -8.73
N LEU A 81 -1.07 -1.10 -7.68
CA LEU A 81 -0.68 -1.43 -6.32
C LEU A 81 -1.82 -2.18 -5.65
N HIS A 82 -1.52 -3.37 -5.15
CA HIS A 82 -2.45 -4.09 -4.28
C HIS A 82 -2.10 -3.77 -2.84
N PHE A 83 -3.03 -3.15 -2.12
CA PHE A 83 -2.83 -2.73 -0.75
C PHE A 83 -3.76 -3.48 0.18
N GLU A 84 -3.23 -3.98 1.30
CA GLU A 84 -4.04 -4.57 2.37
C GLU A 84 -3.68 -3.95 3.70
N PHE A 85 -4.68 -3.72 4.51
CA PHE A 85 -4.50 -3.34 5.90
C PHE A 85 -5.04 -4.49 6.75
N ARG A 86 -4.18 -5.09 7.58
CA ARG A 86 -4.53 -6.24 8.41
C ARG A 86 -4.42 -5.87 9.88
N VAL A 87 -5.44 -6.26 10.65
CA VAL A 87 -5.45 -6.13 12.11
C VAL A 87 -5.51 -7.55 12.67
N ASN A 88 -4.51 -7.93 13.46
CA ASN A 88 -4.37 -9.29 14.00
C ASN A 88 -4.41 -10.35 12.89
N GLY A 89 -3.80 -10.04 11.74
CA GLY A 89 -3.74 -10.96 10.62
C GLY A 89 -5.00 -10.99 9.75
N VAL A 90 -6.04 -10.26 10.11
CA VAL A 90 -7.30 -10.23 9.37
C VAL A 90 -7.38 -8.95 8.53
N HIS A 91 -7.64 -9.11 7.25
CA HIS A 91 -7.77 -7.97 6.34
C HIS A 91 -8.92 -7.07 6.77
N GLN A 92 -8.68 -5.76 6.77
CA GLN A 92 -9.66 -4.73 7.04
C GLN A 92 -9.76 -3.78 5.87
N ASP A 93 -10.95 -3.26 5.61
CA ASP A 93 -11.11 -2.20 4.63
C ASP A 93 -10.63 -0.89 5.27
N PRO A 94 -9.58 -0.25 4.73
CA PRO A 94 -9.09 1.01 5.31
C PRO A 94 -10.14 2.10 5.37
N GLN A 95 -11.04 2.15 4.41
CA GLN A 95 -12.10 3.15 4.40
C GLN A 95 -13.11 2.92 5.50
N SER A 96 -13.46 1.68 5.77
CA SER A 96 -14.36 1.35 6.88
C SER A 96 -13.76 1.74 8.22
N ILE A 97 -12.47 1.47 8.41
CA ILE A 97 -11.78 1.83 9.65
C ILE A 97 -11.77 3.34 9.85
N VAL A 98 -11.50 4.10 8.80
CA VAL A 98 -11.52 5.56 8.88
C VAL A 98 -12.91 6.06 9.26
N ALA A 99 -13.96 5.49 8.66
CA ALA A 99 -15.32 5.91 8.94
C ALA A 99 -15.76 5.60 10.38
N GLU A 100 -15.30 4.47 10.92
CA GLU A 100 -15.71 4.02 12.25
C GLU A 100 -14.88 4.63 13.38
N ASN A 101 -13.65 4.99 13.12
CA ASN A 101 -12.67 5.39 14.15
C ASN A 101 -12.00 6.71 13.81
N VAL A 102 -12.79 7.75 13.58
CA VAL A 102 -12.27 9.06 13.15
C VAL A 102 -11.23 9.65 14.11
N ASN A 103 -11.28 9.28 15.38
CA ASN A 103 -10.32 9.77 16.37
C ASN A 103 -9.17 8.82 16.63
N ASN A 104 -9.10 7.73 15.91
CA ASN A 104 -8.03 6.75 16.05
C ASN A 104 -6.80 7.23 15.27
N PRO A 105 -5.63 7.41 15.93
CA PRO A 105 -4.43 7.92 15.24
C PRO A 105 -3.99 7.07 14.06
N ILE A 106 -4.16 5.75 14.14
CA ILE A 106 -3.81 4.86 13.02
C ILE A 106 -4.71 5.10 11.83
N SER A 107 -6.02 5.28 12.07
CA SER A 107 -6.97 5.57 10.99
C SER A 107 -6.67 6.88 10.30
N GLU A 108 -6.28 7.90 11.07
CA GLU A 108 -5.88 9.18 10.50
C GLU A 108 -4.63 9.06 9.63
N LYS A 109 -3.65 8.30 10.09
CA LYS A 109 -2.43 8.07 9.30
C LYS A 109 -2.72 7.31 8.01
N VAL A 110 -3.54 6.30 8.06
CA VAL A 110 -3.94 5.54 6.88
C VAL A 110 -4.66 6.44 5.88
N LYS A 111 -5.61 7.24 6.36
CA LYS A 111 -6.36 8.16 5.52
C LYS A 111 -5.43 9.15 4.82
N ALA A 112 -4.51 9.77 5.56
CA ALA A 112 -3.57 10.74 5.01
C ALA A 112 -2.66 10.10 3.97
N ALA A 113 -2.13 8.91 4.26
CA ALA A 113 -1.23 8.21 3.35
C ALA A 113 -1.96 7.78 2.07
N PHE A 114 -3.19 7.30 2.16
CA PHE A 114 -3.99 6.97 0.99
C PHE A 114 -4.20 8.18 0.10
N LYS A 115 -4.55 9.30 0.68
CA LYS A 115 -4.79 10.52 -0.08
C LYS A 115 -3.53 10.96 -0.81
N VAL A 116 -2.40 10.93 -0.13
CA VAL A 116 -1.13 11.31 -0.74
C VAL A 116 -0.76 10.39 -1.89
N GLN A 117 -0.89 9.08 -1.71
CA GLN A 117 -0.59 8.13 -2.77
C GLN A 117 -1.51 8.30 -3.97
N ALA A 118 -2.80 8.47 -3.74
CA ALA A 118 -3.77 8.65 -4.81
C ALA A 118 -3.47 9.92 -5.60
N ASP A 119 -3.14 11.00 -4.91
CA ASP A 119 -2.80 12.27 -5.57
C ASP A 119 -1.52 12.12 -6.40
N GLN A 120 -0.50 11.44 -5.88
CA GLN A 120 0.73 11.20 -6.62
C GLN A 120 0.50 10.36 -7.87
N MET A 121 -0.29 9.32 -7.75
CA MET A 121 -0.61 8.47 -8.87
C MET A 121 -1.34 9.25 -9.96
N ARG A 122 -2.26 10.12 -9.55
CA ARG A 122 -3.00 10.97 -10.47
C ARG A 122 -2.08 11.96 -11.19
N ASP A 123 -1.17 12.58 -10.46
CA ASP A 123 -0.25 13.56 -11.01
C ASP A 123 0.69 12.95 -12.04
N GLN A 124 1.10 11.70 -11.84
CA GLN A 124 1.98 11.00 -12.75
C GLN A 124 1.31 10.54 -14.03
N LEU A 125 -0.01 10.46 -14.02
CA LEU A 125 -0.80 10.01 -15.17
C LEU A 125 -1.49 11.20 -15.80
N ALA A 126 -1.08 11.56 -17.00
CA ALA A 126 -1.67 12.69 -17.72
C ALA A 126 -3.18 12.57 -17.88
N SER A 127 -3.71 11.35 -17.91
CA SER A 127 -5.14 11.09 -18.05
C SER A 127 -5.63 10.21 -16.91
N ALA A 128 -5.23 10.56 -15.72
CA ALA A 128 -5.43 9.71 -14.55
C ALA A 128 -6.89 9.54 -14.13
N ASP A 129 -7.79 10.40 -14.56
CA ASP A 129 -9.19 10.35 -14.12
C ASP A 129 -9.81 8.98 -14.34
N LEU A 130 -9.60 8.42 -15.51
CA LEU A 130 -10.17 7.12 -15.85
C LEU A 130 -9.58 6.02 -14.96
N ILE A 131 -8.29 6.05 -14.75
CA ILE A 131 -7.58 5.05 -13.95
C ILE A 131 -7.92 5.26 -12.48
N TYR A 132 -7.96 6.48 -12.03
CA TYR A 132 -8.27 6.83 -10.65
C TYR A 132 -9.63 6.27 -10.23
N ASN A 133 -10.61 6.35 -11.11
CA ASN A 133 -11.95 5.86 -10.80
C ASN A 133 -12.02 4.34 -10.64
N THR A 134 -11.02 3.60 -11.11
CA THR A 134 -10.99 2.15 -10.95
C THR A 134 -10.38 1.71 -9.62
N THR A 135 -9.86 2.63 -8.82
CA THR A 135 -9.20 2.29 -7.56
C THR A 135 -10.14 2.15 -6.38
N ALA A 136 -11.38 2.55 -6.51
CA ALA A 136 -12.36 2.50 -5.43
C ALA A 136 -12.96 1.11 -5.33
N GLN A 137 -12.29 0.23 -4.67
CA GLN A 137 -12.72 -1.17 -4.52
C GLN A 137 -13.17 -1.49 -3.12
#